data_cba12e7f28b9dee634432d8437a2051a
#
_entry.id   cba12e7f28b9dee634432d8437a2051a
#
_cell.length_a   1.000
_cell.length_b   1.000
_cell.length_c   1.000
_cell.angle_alpha   90.00
_cell.angle_beta   90.00
_cell.angle_gamma   90.00
#
_symmetry.space_group_name_H-M   'P 1'
#
loop_
_entity.id
_entity.type
_entity.pdbx_description
1 polymer ?
#
loop_
_entity_poly.entity_id
_entity_poly.type
_entity_poly.pdbx_seq_one_letter_code
_entity_poly.pdbx_strand_id
1 'polypeptide(L)'
;MSHNEAMAGMNNLEMSEKAKPLLAAVIKHIRENVDPITDEYFRLGEGRADRWSHAPGQLELLETAKKKARENGLWNFFLPNAETGEGLSNLDYAYIAAELGKSPLASESLNCSAPDTGNMEVLERIGTAEQKEKWLKPLLAGEIRSAFAMTEPDMASSDAKNISTSAVLENGEWVI
;
A
#
# COMPACT_ATOMS: atom_id res chain seq x y z
N MET A 1 2.87 30.68 31.60
CA MET A 1 2.09 29.85 30.66
C MET A 1 0.82 29.42 31.37
N SER A 2 -0.31 29.77 30.83
CA SER A 2 -1.61 29.35 31.39
C SER A 2 -1.82 27.87 31.15
N HIS A 3 -2.64 27.22 32.00
CA HIS A 3 -3.03 25.80 31.80
C HIS A 3 -3.62 25.53 30.41
N ASN A 4 -4.29 26.53 29.80
CA ASN A 4 -4.81 26.49 28.45
C ASN A 4 -3.73 26.50 27.34
N GLU A 5 -2.59 27.18 27.55
CA GLU A 5 -1.48 27.17 26.59
C GLU A 5 -0.73 25.83 26.58
N ALA A 6 -0.65 25.18 27.75
CA ALA A 6 -0.09 23.81 27.83
C ALA A 6 -0.97 22.75 27.19
N MET A 7 -2.30 22.92 27.24
CA MET A 7 -3.28 22.01 26.59
C MET A 7 -3.36 22.23 25.07
N ALA A 8 -3.07 23.43 24.56
CA ALA A 8 -3.03 23.71 23.12
C ALA A 8 -1.85 23.03 22.39
N GLY A 9 -0.86 22.54 23.13
CA GLY A 9 0.25 21.71 22.61
C GLY A 9 0.00 20.20 22.66
N MET A 10 -1.12 19.75 23.22
CA MET A 10 -1.48 18.34 23.27
C MET A 10 -2.22 17.95 21.98
N ASN A 11 -1.45 17.39 21.06
CA ASN A 11 -1.87 16.53 19.95
C ASN A 11 -3.19 16.95 19.26
N ASN A 12 -3.11 17.94 18.38
CA ASN A 12 -4.16 18.11 17.39
C ASN A 12 -4.19 16.87 16.48
N LEU A 13 -5.16 15.99 16.71
CA LEU A 13 -5.38 14.78 15.92
C LEU A 13 -6.29 15.05 14.70
N GLU A 14 -6.51 16.30 14.34
CA GLU A 14 -7.30 16.67 13.17
C GLU A 14 -6.49 16.45 11.89
N MET A 15 -7.19 16.01 10.86
CA MET A 15 -6.66 15.94 9.51
C MET A 15 -6.30 17.34 9.00
N SER A 16 -5.17 17.47 8.31
CA SER A 16 -4.77 18.74 7.72
C SER A 16 -5.74 19.18 6.61
N GLU A 17 -5.88 20.50 6.43
CA GLU A 17 -6.70 21.06 5.33
C GLU A 17 -6.20 20.60 3.95
N LYS A 18 -4.89 20.38 3.80
CA LYS A 18 -4.28 19.86 2.58
C LYS A 18 -4.80 18.46 2.20
N ALA A 19 -5.02 17.60 3.18
CA ALA A 19 -5.37 16.21 2.94
C ALA A 19 -6.89 15.97 2.76
N LYS A 20 -7.74 16.88 3.23
CA LYS A 20 -9.20 16.74 3.14
C LYS A 20 -9.73 16.56 1.70
N PRO A 21 -9.26 17.30 0.68
CA PRO A 21 -9.68 17.08 -0.69
C PRO A 21 -9.30 15.69 -1.22
N LEU A 22 -8.11 15.19 -0.86
CA LEU A 22 -7.67 13.86 -1.25
C LEU A 22 -8.54 12.78 -0.61
N LEU A 23 -8.85 12.90 0.69
CA LEU A 23 -9.77 11.98 1.37
C LEU A 23 -11.13 11.95 0.66
N ALA A 24 -11.69 13.10 0.33
CA ALA A 24 -12.98 13.18 -0.38
C ALA A 24 -12.91 12.51 -1.77
N ALA A 25 -11.81 12.68 -2.49
CA ALA A 25 -11.59 12.05 -3.79
C ALA A 25 -11.43 10.52 -3.67
N VAL A 26 -10.74 10.03 -2.64
CA VAL A 26 -10.61 8.59 -2.36
C VAL A 26 -11.97 7.98 -2.03
N ILE A 27 -12.77 8.59 -1.15
CA ILE A 27 -14.13 8.13 -0.83
C ILE A 27 -14.99 8.07 -2.10
N LYS A 28 -14.91 9.09 -2.93
CA LYS A 28 -15.63 9.11 -4.21
C LYS A 28 -15.18 7.96 -5.12
N HIS A 29 -13.87 7.75 -5.25
CA HIS A 29 -13.32 6.66 -6.06
C HIS A 29 -13.81 5.29 -5.58
N ILE A 30 -13.78 5.03 -4.28
CA ILE A 30 -14.27 3.78 -3.69
C ILE A 30 -15.72 3.56 -4.08
N ARG A 31 -16.59 4.52 -3.79
CA ARG A 31 -18.03 4.42 -4.06
C ARG A 31 -18.38 4.25 -5.55
N GLU A 32 -17.67 4.93 -6.44
CA GLU A 32 -18.03 4.98 -7.85
C GLU A 32 -17.33 3.92 -8.71
N ASN A 33 -16.14 3.44 -8.30
CA ASN A 33 -15.31 2.57 -9.12
C ASN A 33 -14.91 1.24 -8.46
N VAL A 34 -14.97 1.14 -7.12
CA VAL A 34 -14.56 -0.06 -6.38
C VAL A 34 -15.76 -0.84 -5.87
N ASP A 35 -16.66 -0.20 -5.12
CA ASP A 35 -17.82 -0.87 -4.55
C ASP A 35 -18.70 -1.55 -5.62
N PRO A 36 -18.96 -0.94 -6.80
CA PRO A 36 -19.79 -1.57 -7.82
C PRO A 36 -19.22 -2.86 -8.42
N ILE A 37 -17.91 -3.06 -8.36
CA ILE A 37 -17.24 -4.26 -8.91
C ILE A 37 -16.95 -5.32 -7.85
N THR A 38 -17.05 -4.98 -6.57
CA THR A 38 -16.58 -5.82 -5.45
C THR A 38 -17.30 -7.16 -5.40
N ASP A 39 -18.62 -7.17 -5.44
CA ASP A 39 -19.40 -8.42 -5.38
C ASP A 39 -19.10 -9.34 -6.55
N GLU A 40 -19.02 -8.79 -7.76
CA GLU A 40 -18.69 -9.56 -8.96
C GLU A 40 -17.27 -10.11 -8.91
N TYR A 41 -16.31 -9.31 -8.44
CA TYR A 41 -14.93 -9.76 -8.28
C TYR A 41 -14.83 -11.00 -7.39
N PHE A 42 -15.52 -11.03 -6.25
CA PHE A 42 -15.51 -12.17 -5.34
C PHE A 42 -16.32 -13.34 -5.89
N ARG A 43 -17.46 -13.09 -6.52
CA ARG A 43 -18.29 -14.11 -7.16
C ARG A 43 -17.53 -14.89 -8.23
N LEU A 44 -16.71 -14.24 -9.03
CA LEU A 44 -15.86 -14.88 -10.04
C LEU A 44 -14.84 -15.87 -9.44
N GLY A 45 -14.39 -15.60 -8.22
CA GLY A 45 -13.45 -16.46 -7.50
C GLY A 45 -14.08 -17.62 -6.74
N GLU A 46 -15.42 -17.67 -6.60
CA GLU A 46 -16.10 -18.68 -5.81
C GLU A 46 -15.97 -20.08 -6.39
N GLY A 47 -15.87 -21.08 -5.51
CA GLY A 47 -15.89 -22.50 -5.85
C GLY A 47 -14.66 -23.01 -6.61
N ARG A 48 -13.63 -22.19 -6.83
CA ARG A 48 -12.40 -22.59 -7.52
C ARG A 48 -11.51 -23.47 -6.63
N ALA A 49 -10.98 -24.53 -7.22
CA ALA A 49 -9.97 -25.37 -6.55
C ALA A 49 -8.62 -24.62 -6.42
N ASP A 50 -8.23 -23.88 -7.44
CA ASP A 50 -7.05 -23.02 -7.42
C ASP A 50 -7.39 -21.67 -6.77
N ARG A 51 -6.79 -21.44 -5.59
CA ARG A 51 -6.92 -20.21 -4.82
C ARG A 51 -5.75 -19.23 -5.02
N TRP A 52 -4.74 -19.64 -5.78
CA TRP A 52 -3.50 -18.89 -5.95
C TRP A 52 -3.47 -18.03 -7.21
N SER A 53 -4.37 -18.30 -8.13
CA SER A 53 -4.53 -17.50 -9.36
C SER A 53 -5.86 -16.75 -9.37
N HIS A 54 -5.89 -15.64 -10.08
CA HIS A 54 -7.15 -14.92 -10.33
C HIS A 54 -8.06 -15.72 -11.26
N ALA A 55 -9.37 -15.62 -11.05
CA ALA A 55 -10.35 -16.10 -11.98
C ALA A 55 -10.35 -15.23 -13.27
N PRO A 56 -10.73 -15.80 -14.43
CA PRO A 56 -11.00 -14.99 -15.62
C PRO A 56 -11.98 -13.86 -15.30
N GLY A 57 -11.63 -12.64 -15.68
CA GLY A 57 -12.42 -11.44 -15.43
C GLY A 57 -12.09 -10.68 -14.14
N GLN A 58 -11.49 -11.31 -13.12
CA GLN A 58 -11.17 -10.61 -11.87
C GLN A 58 -10.14 -9.48 -12.07
N LEU A 59 -9.07 -9.76 -12.81
CA LEU A 59 -8.03 -8.76 -13.08
C LEU A 59 -8.56 -7.60 -13.91
N GLU A 60 -9.41 -7.87 -14.90
CA GLU A 60 -10.02 -6.85 -15.76
C GLU A 60 -10.89 -5.88 -14.96
N LEU A 61 -11.67 -6.40 -13.99
CA LEU A 61 -12.45 -5.56 -13.08
C LEU A 61 -11.54 -4.65 -12.26
N LEU A 62 -10.52 -5.23 -11.64
CA LEU A 62 -9.59 -4.49 -10.81
C LEU A 62 -8.78 -3.46 -11.61
N GLU A 63 -8.28 -3.81 -12.79
CA GLU A 63 -7.54 -2.90 -13.67
C GLU A 63 -8.41 -1.73 -14.15
N THR A 64 -9.70 -1.94 -14.31
CA THR A 64 -10.65 -0.85 -14.61
C THR A 64 -10.67 0.17 -13.47
N ALA A 65 -10.75 -0.27 -12.22
CA ALA A 65 -10.69 0.62 -11.06
C ALA A 65 -9.32 1.31 -10.93
N LYS A 66 -8.21 0.57 -11.12
CA LYS A 66 -6.85 1.10 -11.11
C LYS A 66 -6.64 2.18 -12.19
N LYS A 67 -7.17 1.95 -13.39
CA LYS A 67 -7.14 2.94 -14.46
C LYS A 67 -7.84 4.23 -14.06
N LYS A 68 -9.03 4.14 -13.46
CA LYS A 68 -9.78 5.30 -12.95
C LYS A 68 -9.03 6.03 -11.84
N ALA A 69 -8.36 5.31 -10.96
CA ALA A 69 -7.50 5.90 -9.93
C ALA A 69 -6.38 6.73 -10.55
N ARG A 70 -5.64 6.18 -11.53
CA ARG A 70 -4.56 6.90 -12.23
C ARG A 70 -5.07 8.13 -12.98
N GLU A 71 -6.18 8.01 -13.71
CA GLU A 71 -6.82 9.13 -14.43
C GLU A 71 -7.21 10.29 -13.50
N ASN A 72 -7.52 10.00 -12.24
CA ASN A 72 -7.90 10.98 -11.24
C ASN A 72 -6.74 11.43 -10.32
N GLY A 73 -5.51 11.01 -10.59
CA GLY A 73 -4.33 11.32 -9.77
C GLY A 73 -4.33 10.66 -8.40
N LEU A 74 -5.09 9.58 -8.21
CA LEU A 74 -5.20 8.83 -6.97
C LEU A 74 -4.30 7.60 -7.03
N TRP A 75 -2.97 7.82 -6.99
CA TRP A 75 -2.01 6.74 -7.14
C TRP A 75 -0.78 6.95 -6.25
N ASN A 76 -0.35 5.94 -5.50
CA ASN A 76 0.84 5.99 -4.63
C ASN A 76 0.85 7.11 -3.57
N PHE A 77 -0.26 7.74 -3.24
CA PHE A 77 -0.32 8.89 -2.33
C PHE A 77 0.11 8.57 -0.90
N PHE A 78 0.27 7.28 -0.54
CA PHE A 78 0.77 6.85 0.77
C PHE A 78 2.25 7.22 0.99
N LEU A 79 3.04 7.37 -0.07
CA LEU A 79 4.45 7.71 0.04
C LEU A 79 4.63 9.08 0.68
N PRO A 80 5.48 9.18 1.74
CA PRO A 80 5.65 10.41 2.50
C PRO A 80 6.44 11.49 1.75
N ASN A 81 7.20 11.11 0.71
CA ASN A 81 7.93 12.05 -0.13
C ASN A 81 6.99 12.70 -1.14
N ALA A 82 6.97 14.04 -1.19
CA ALA A 82 6.11 14.79 -2.10
C ALA A 82 6.52 14.69 -3.59
N GLU A 83 7.71 14.19 -3.90
CA GLU A 83 8.16 13.96 -5.27
C GLU A 83 7.62 12.64 -5.86
N THR A 84 7.33 11.66 -5.01
CA THR A 84 6.88 10.31 -5.39
C THR A 84 5.47 9.98 -4.91
N GLY A 85 4.98 10.70 -3.90
CA GLY A 85 3.64 10.63 -3.33
C GLY A 85 3.07 12.01 -3.10
N GLU A 86 2.23 12.17 -2.09
CA GLU A 86 1.56 13.44 -1.76
C GLU A 86 2.19 14.19 -0.58
N GLY A 87 3.25 13.67 0.02
CA GLY A 87 3.89 14.27 1.20
C GLY A 87 2.92 14.41 2.38
N LEU A 88 2.07 13.42 2.60
CA LEU A 88 1.13 13.36 3.70
C LEU A 88 1.86 13.06 5.01
N SER A 89 1.35 13.63 6.11
CA SER A 89 1.71 13.14 7.43
C SER A 89 1.11 11.75 7.68
N ASN A 90 1.71 10.97 8.59
CA ASN A 90 1.12 9.69 9.00
C ASN A 90 -0.31 9.85 9.53
N LEU A 91 -0.61 10.98 10.18
CA LEU A 91 -1.95 11.29 10.68
C LEU A 91 -2.93 11.50 9.53
N ASP A 92 -2.57 12.27 8.51
CA ASP A 92 -3.41 12.48 7.33
C ASP A 92 -3.69 11.16 6.60
N TYR A 93 -2.63 10.36 6.42
CA TYR A 93 -2.79 9.04 5.78
C TYR A 93 -3.64 8.08 6.61
N ALA A 94 -3.59 8.14 7.95
CA ALA A 94 -4.42 7.29 8.80
C ALA A 94 -5.92 7.47 8.56
N TYR A 95 -6.39 8.70 8.32
CA TYR A 95 -7.78 8.96 7.94
C TYR A 95 -8.14 8.32 6.61
N ILE A 96 -7.25 8.42 5.63
CA ILE A 96 -7.47 7.80 4.31
C ILE A 96 -7.43 6.28 4.44
N ALA A 97 -6.46 5.72 5.16
CA ALA A 97 -6.34 4.28 5.39
C ALA A 97 -7.59 3.69 6.08
N ALA A 98 -8.21 4.43 6.99
CA ALA A 98 -9.48 4.03 7.61
C ALA A 98 -10.61 3.89 6.59
N GLU A 99 -10.67 4.75 5.57
CA GLU A 99 -11.65 4.62 4.48
C GLU A 99 -11.29 3.46 3.54
N LEU A 100 -10.00 3.29 3.21
CA LEU A 100 -9.55 2.16 2.40
C LEU A 100 -9.90 0.81 3.02
N GLY A 101 -9.81 0.70 4.36
CA GLY A 101 -10.13 -0.52 5.10
C GLY A 101 -11.61 -0.91 5.09
N LYS A 102 -12.51 -0.06 4.64
CA LYS A 102 -13.95 -0.36 4.54
C LYS A 102 -14.33 -1.16 3.29
N SER A 103 -13.47 -1.15 2.27
CA SER A 103 -13.71 -1.86 1.01
C SER A 103 -12.51 -2.76 0.69
N PRO A 104 -12.73 -4.07 0.45
CA PRO A 104 -11.64 -5.05 0.35
C PRO A 104 -10.73 -4.86 -0.86
N LEU A 105 -11.18 -4.16 -1.88
CA LEU A 105 -10.39 -3.89 -3.10
C LEU A 105 -9.83 -2.45 -3.15
N ALA A 106 -10.20 -1.58 -2.19
CA ALA A 106 -9.87 -0.16 -2.27
C ALA A 106 -8.36 0.09 -2.25
N SER A 107 -7.62 -0.47 -1.30
CA SER A 107 -6.17 -0.28 -1.22
C SER A 107 -5.46 -0.75 -2.48
N GLU A 108 -5.87 -1.89 -3.01
CA GLU A 108 -5.30 -2.45 -4.24
C GLU A 108 -5.58 -1.57 -5.46
N SER A 109 -6.78 -1.00 -5.56
CA SER A 109 -7.18 -0.14 -6.68
C SER A 109 -6.38 1.17 -6.78
N LEU A 110 -5.72 1.56 -5.69
CA LEU A 110 -4.97 2.81 -5.53
C LEU A 110 -3.45 2.60 -5.41
N ASN A 111 -2.98 1.36 -5.59
CA ASN A 111 -1.60 0.92 -5.34
C ASN A 111 -1.11 1.24 -3.91
N CYS A 112 -2.02 1.16 -2.95
CA CYS A 112 -1.78 1.41 -1.52
C CYS A 112 -1.89 0.13 -0.69
N SER A 113 -1.67 -1.05 -1.30
CA SER A 113 -1.82 -2.35 -0.66
C SER A 113 -0.50 -2.85 -0.06
N ALA A 114 -0.58 -3.43 1.13
CA ALA A 114 0.55 -4.17 1.69
C ALA A 114 0.72 -5.52 0.95
N PRO A 115 1.94 -6.04 0.82
CA PRO A 115 3.22 -5.58 1.34
C PRO A 115 3.92 -4.53 0.46
N ASP A 116 3.41 -4.22 -0.73
CA ASP A 116 4.07 -3.36 -1.71
C ASP A 116 4.38 -1.97 -1.15
N THR A 117 3.47 -1.38 -0.35
CA THR A 117 3.69 -0.07 0.27
C THR A 117 4.96 -0.02 1.11
N GLY A 118 5.16 -0.99 2.01
CA GLY A 118 6.36 -1.05 2.83
C GLY A 118 7.63 -1.29 2.03
N ASN A 119 7.57 -2.15 1.01
CA ASN A 119 8.70 -2.43 0.14
C ASN A 119 9.07 -1.22 -0.74
N MET A 120 8.07 -0.47 -1.24
CA MET A 120 8.31 0.77 -1.96
C MET A 120 8.98 1.83 -1.08
N GLU A 121 8.53 2.00 0.18
CA GLU A 121 9.18 2.93 1.12
C GLU A 121 10.63 2.53 1.43
N VAL A 122 10.91 1.25 1.63
CA VAL A 122 12.28 0.75 1.83
C VAL A 122 13.16 1.06 0.62
N LEU A 123 12.70 0.72 -0.58
CA LEU A 123 13.44 0.99 -1.82
C LEU A 123 13.63 2.50 -2.04
N GLU A 124 12.62 3.31 -1.76
CA GLU A 124 12.71 4.77 -1.90
C GLU A 124 13.79 5.35 -0.99
N ARG A 125 13.81 4.93 0.28
CA ARG A 125 14.69 5.51 1.30
C ARG A 125 16.14 5.03 1.16
N ILE A 126 16.37 3.74 0.96
CA ILE A 126 17.70 3.14 1.08
C ILE A 126 18.15 2.36 -0.16
N GLY A 127 17.28 2.18 -1.15
CA GLY A 127 17.66 1.51 -2.41
C GLY A 127 18.71 2.27 -3.19
N THR A 128 19.66 1.55 -3.82
CA THR A 128 20.59 2.13 -4.79
C THR A 128 19.84 2.63 -6.03
N ALA A 129 20.47 3.45 -6.84
CA ALA A 129 19.88 3.93 -8.10
C ALA A 129 19.47 2.77 -9.01
N GLU A 130 20.28 1.73 -9.08
CA GLU A 130 19.99 0.52 -9.87
C GLU A 130 18.79 -0.26 -9.29
N GLN A 131 18.71 -0.42 -7.96
CA GLN A 131 17.59 -1.08 -7.30
C GLN A 131 16.29 -0.30 -7.48
N LYS A 132 16.35 1.03 -7.40
CA LYS A 132 15.19 1.89 -7.67
C LYS A 132 14.71 1.77 -9.11
N GLU A 133 15.62 1.76 -10.07
CA GLU A 133 15.28 1.57 -11.47
C GLU A 133 14.62 0.20 -11.71
N LYS A 134 15.24 -0.85 -11.18
CA LYS A 134 14.84 -2.23 -11.42
C LYS A 134 13.56 -2.65 -10.68
N TRP A 135 13.36 -2.15 -9.46
CA TRP A 135 12.30 -2.63 -8.57
C TRP A 135 11.28 -1.54 -8.20
N LEU A 136 11.75 -0.35 -7.77
CA LEU A 136 10.85 0.69 -7.29
C LEU A 136 9.97 1.25 -8.41
N LYS A 137 10.55 1.57 -9.57
CA LYS A 137 9.77 2.13 -10.68
C LYS A 137 8.64 1.22 -11.15
N PRO A 138 8.86 -0.08 -11.41
CA PRO A 138 7.75 -0.98 -11.79
C PRO A 138 6.75 -1.21 -10.66
N LEU A 139 7.17 -1.19 -9.38
CA LEU A 139 6.23 -1.23 -8.24
C LEU A 139 5.36 0.01 -8.18
N LEU A 140 5.97 1.21 -8.33
CA LEU A 140 5.22 2.47 -8.39
C LEU A 140 4.25 2.54 -9.59
N ALA A 141 4.63 1.92 -10.71
CA ALA A 141 3.75 1.81 -11.88
C ALA A 141 2.62 0.77 -11.68
N GLY A 142 2.73 -0.10 -10.67
CA GLY A 142 1.81 -1.21 -10.46
C GLY A 142 1.97 -2.34 -11.47
N GLU A 143 3.14 -2.45 -12.11
CA GLU A 143 3.47 -3.46 -13.13
C GLU A 143 3.92 -4.78 -12.50
N ILE A 144 4.51 -4.71 -11.32
CA ILE A 144 4.95 -5.87 -10.54
C ILE A 144 4.41 -5.80 -9.12
N ARG A 145 4.48 -6.93 -8.43
CA ARG A 145 4.13 -7.08 -7.02
C ARG A 145 5.34 -7.54 -6.23
N SER A 146 5.28 -7.37 -4.93
CA SER A 146 6.31 -7.79 -3.99
C SER A 146 5.73 -8.65 -2.86
N ALA A 147 6.59 -9.24 -2.06
CA ALA A 147 6.20 -10.04 -0.92
C ALA A 147 7.24 -9.94 0.21
N PHE A 148 6.82 -10.32 1.42
CA PHE A 148 7.72 -10.58 2.54
C PHE A 148 7.86 -12.09 2.73
N ALA A 149 9.09 -12.60 2.73
CA ALA A 149 9.43 -13.96 3.15
C ALA A 149 9.83 -13.92 4.63
N MET A 150 8.85 -13.76 5.53
CA MET A 150 9.09 -13.56 6.95
C MET A 150 8.96 -14.85 7.77
N THR A 151 8.04 -15.75 7.39
CA THR A 151 7.71 -16.93 8.18
C THR A 151 8.76 -18.02 8.04
N GLU A 152 9.31 -18.45 9.16
CA GLU A 152 10.26 -19.56 9.26
C GLU A 152 9.58 -20.78 9.88
N PRO A 153 9.92 -22.03 9.46
CA PRO A 153 9.24 -23.24 9.94
C PRO A 153 9.30 -23.45 11.45
N ASP A 154 10.46 -23.16 12.05
CA ASP A 154 10.77 -23.51 13.45
C ASP A 154 10.79 -22.28 14.39
N MET A 155 10.49 -21.10 13.89
CA MET A 155 10.62 -19.86 14.65
C MET A 155 9.33 -19.04 14.64
N ALA A 156 9.03 -18.40 15.78
CA ALA A 156 7.95 -17.40 15.87
C ALA A 156 8.39 -16.08 15.22
N SER A 157 8.53 -16.07 13.89
CA SER A 157 9.14 -14.99 13.12
C SER A 157 8.25 -13.73 12.96
N SER A 158 7.02 -13.75 13.46
CA SER A 158 6.21 -12.54 13.65
C SER A 158 6.85 -11.54 14.65
N ASP A 159 7.65 -12.04 15.61
CA ASP A 159 8.62 -11.22 16.31
C ASP A 159 9.95 -11.24 15.52
N ALA A 160 10.25 -10.14 14.83
CA ALA A 160 11.43 -10.03 13.98
C ALA A 160 12.77 -10.26 14.70
N LYS A 161 12.80 -10.17 16.05
CA LYS A 161 13.98 -10.49 16.85
C LYS A 161 14.31 -11.99 16.87
N ASN A 162 13.33 -12.84 16.55
CA ASN A 162 13.49 -14.29 16.54
C ASN A 162 13.87 -14.84 15.16
N ILE A 163 13.94 -14.01 14.13
CA ILE A 163 14.32 -14.45 12.78
C ILE A 163 15.76 -14.97 12.82
N SER A 164 15.93 -16.21 12.35
CA SER A 164 17.23 -16.92 12.31
C SER A 164 17.81 -17.02 10.89
N THR A 165 17.04 -16.67 9.88
CA THR A 165 17.50 -16.63 8.48
C THR A 165 18.74 -15.76 8.37
N SER A 166 19.79 -16.30 7.76
CA SER A 166 21.03 -15.59 7.49
C SER A 166 21.26 -15.45 5.99
N ALA A 167 22.03 -14.44 5.60
CA ALA A 167 22.44 -14.23 4.23
C ALA A 167 23.98 -14.09 4.19
N VAL A 168 24.66 -14.93 3.42
CA VAL A 168 26.12 -14.95 3.29
C VAL A 168 26.49 -14.71 1.84
N LEU A 169 27.47 -13.83 1.61
CA LEU A 169 28.00 -13.57 0.27
C LEU A 169 29.05 -14.62 -0.08
N GLU A 170 28.75 -15.51 -1.02
CA GLU A 170 29.63 -16.56 -1.51
C GLU A 170 29.81 -16.43 -3.02
N ASN A 171 31.06 -16.33 -3.49
CA ASN A 171 31.39 -16.24 -4.93
C ASN A 171 30.67 -15.11 -5.69
N GLY A 172 30.28 -14.03 -4.99
CA GLY A 172 29.56 -12.90 -5.57
C GLY A 172 28.03 -13.03 -5.60
N GLU A 173 27.49 -14.10 -5.04
CA GLU A 173 26.06 -14.34 -4.91
C GLU A 173 25.65 -14.44 -3.43
N TRP A 174 24.46 -13.96 -3.11
CA TRP A 174 23.88 -14.10 -1.77
C TRP A 174 23.24 -15.50 -1.64
N VAL A 175 23.70 -16.25 -0.65
CA VAL A 175 23.12 -17.54 -0.23
C VAL A 175 22.28 -17.27 1.02
N ILE A 176 20.99 -17.65 0.98
CA ILE A 176 20.00 -17.44 2.04
C ILE A 176 19.56 -18.80 2.56
#